data_c95c6e8b9fadaa627eefed9e620516e9
#
_entry.id   c95c6e8b9fadaa627eefed9e620516e9
#
_cell.length_a   1.000
_cell.length_b   1.000
_cell.length_c   1.000
_cell.angle_alpha   90.00
_cell.angle_beta   90.00
_cell.angle_gamma   90.00
#
_symmetry.space_group_name_H-M   'P 1'
#
loop_
_entity.id
_entity.type
_entity.pdbx_description
1 polymer ?
#
loop_
_entity_poly.entity_id
_entity_poly.type
_entity_poly.pdbx_seq_one_letter_code
_entity_poly.pdbx_strand_id
1 'polypeptide(L)'
;MFNFPRRRFASRILAALPVRLVRRFARQQDGVAAIEFAFVAVPFLALIFAILETALVFFAGQTLEAAVADSARLIMTGQAQNANYTAADFKTQVCNRIAGLFDCADNMYVDVKSYSTFGAISSASPVTNNKFDSTKVGYSLAGPGCIQVVSLYYQWPIVVSLLGNNLSNLDGDYRLLSASAVFKNEPYSTSTTGGC
;
A
#
# COMPACT_ATOMS: atom_id res chain seq x y z
N MET A 1 -22.29 -30.43 -55.40
CA MET A 1 -23.06 -29.16 -55.46
C MET A 1 -24.13 -29.25 -54.37
N PHE A 2 -23.80 -28.88 -53.12
CA PHE A 2 -24.76 -28.87 -52.03
C PHE A 2 -24.99 -27.42 -51.62
N ASN A 3 -26.23 -26.94 -51.82
CA ASN A 3 -26.67 -25.59 -51.59
C ASN A 3 -27.25 -25.50 -50.14
N PHE A 4 -26.53 -24.85 -49.20
CA PHE A 4 -27.00 -24.63 -47.84
C PHE A 4 -27.77 -23.32 -47.77
N PRO A 5 -29.01 -23.31 -47.27
CA PRO A 5 -29.77 -22.08 -47.09
C PRO A 5 -29.25 -21.30 -45.86
N ARG A 6 -28.76 -20.08 -46.09
CA ARG A 6 -28.45 -19.09 -45.05
C ARG A 6 -29.71 -18.74 -44.28
N ARG A 7 -29.86 -19.31 -43.07
CA ARG A 7 -30.89 -18.88 -42.13
C ARG A 7 -30.48 -17.51 -41.57
N ARG A 8 -31.17 -16.46 -41.96
CA ARG A 8 -31.17 -15.14 -41.30
C ARG A 8 -31.92 -15.24 -39.97
N PHE A 9 -31.20 -15.57 -38.91
CA PHE A 9 -31.67 -15.49 -37.52
C PHE A 9 -30.85 -14.43 -36.80
N ALA A 10 -31.15 -13.17 -36.94
CA ALA A 10 -30.73 -12.11 -36.03
C ALA A 10 -31.37 -10.77 -36.46
N SER A 11 -32.57 -10.50 -36.03
CA SER A 11 -33.08 -9.11 -35.96
C SER A 11 -34.55 -9.02 -35.54
N ARG A 12 -34.98 -9.70 -34.50
CA ARG A 12 -36.35 -9.52 -33.96
C ARG A 12 -36.47 -9.59 -32.45
N ILE A 13 -35.49 -9.20 -31.66
CA ILE A 13 -35.61 -9.13 -30.18
C ILE A 13 -35.59 -7.67 -29.65
N LEU A 14 -35.53 -6.68 -30.54
CA LEU A 14 -35.74 -5.28 -30.16
C LEU A 14 -37.16 -4.81 -30.52
N ALA A 15 -38.15 -5.66 -30.33
CA ALA A 15 -39.53 -5.33 -30.65
C ALA A 15 -40.36 -5.19 -29.36
N ALA A 16 -40.68 -3.94 -29.06
CA ALA A 16 -41.85 -3.50 -28.32
C ALA A 16 -41.82 -3.83 -26.81
N LEU A 17 -40.99 -3.16 -26.04
CA LEU A 17 -41.48 -2.73 -24.72
C LEU A 17 -42.82 -2.02 -24.98
N PRO A 18 -43.95 -2.51 -24.44
CA PRO A 18 -45.26 -1.91 -24.74
C PRO A 18 -45.21 -0.45 -24.28
N VAL A 19 -45.32 0.46 -25.20
CA VAL A 19 -45.33 1.92 -24.98
C VAL A 19 -46.24 2.29 -23.79
N ARG A 20 -47.27 1.50 -23.54
CA ARG A 20 -48.15 1.61 -22.37
C ARG A 20 -47.43 1.39 -21.02
N LEU A 21 -46.45 0.47 -20.94
CA LEU A 21 -45.66 0.26 -19.71
C LEU A 21 -44.71 1.42 -19.45
N VAL A 22 -44.01 1.91 -20.48
CA VAL A 22 -43.15 3.09 -20.38
C VAL A 22 -43.96 4.32 -20.00
N ARG A 23 -45.16 4.52 -20.61
CA ARG A 23 -46.03 5.62 -20.29
C ARG A 23 -46.66 5.53 -18.91
N ARG A 24 -46.91 4.32 -18.40
CA ARG A 24 -47.38 4.08 -17.03
C ARG A 24 -46.29 4.33 -16.01
N PHE A 25 -45.04 3.92 -16.33
CA PHE A 25 -43.85 4.19 -15.52
C PHE A 25 -43.53 5.69 -15.44
N ALA A 26 -43.62 6.40 -16.56
CA ALA A 26 -43.41 7.85 -16.62
C ALA A 26 -44.49 8.68 -15.91
N ARG A 27 -45.65 8.07 -15.56
CA ARG A 27 -46.78 8.72 -14.90
C ARG A 27 -46.86 8.41 -13.41
N GLN A 28 -46.05 7.47 -12.90
CA GLN A 28 -45.93 7.15 -11.47
C GLN A 28 -44.94 8.10 -10.83
N GLN A 29 -45.43 9.07 -10.08
CA GLN A 29 -44.62 10.06 -9.36
C GLN A 29 -43.95 9.45 -8.09
N ASP A 30 -44.39 8.28 -7.63
CA ASP A 30 -43.88 7.62 -6.44
C ASP A 30 -42.42 7.16 -6.60
N GLY A 31 -41.89 7.04 -7.84
CA GLY A 31 -40.49 6.70 -8.12
C GLY A 31 -39.54 7.89 -8.22
N VAL A 32 -40.07 9.12 -8.33
CA VAL A 32 -39.23 10.32 -8.55
C VAL A 32 -38.30 10.58 -7.38
N ALA A 33 -38.79 10.49 -6.15
CA ALA A 33 -38.00 10.65 -4.94
C ALA A 33 -36.86 9.61 -4.82
N ALA A 34 -37.08 8.34 -5.26
CA ALA A 34 -36.06 7.31 -5.26
C ALA A 34 -34.96 7.59 -6.28
N ILE A 35 -35.31 8.14 -7.44
CA ILE A 35 -34.34 8.52 -8.48
C ILE A 35 -33.54 9.76 -8.03
N GLU A 36 -34.19 10.77 -7.47
CA GLU A 36 -33.51 11.94 -6.91
C GLU A 36 -32.52 11.54 -5.79
N PHE A 37 -32.99 10.67 -4.88
CA PHE A 37 -32.11 10.13 -3.83
C PHE A 37 -30.90 9.38 -4.43
N ALA A 38 -31.11 8.52 -5.43
CA ALA A 38 -30.03 7.76 -6.05
C ALA A 38 -28.98 8.67 -6.71
N PHE A 39 -29.41 9.75 -7.39
CA PHE A 39 -28.48 10.71 -8.00
C PHE A 39 -27.64 11.47 -6.98
N VAL A 40 -28.15 11.72 -5.79
CA VAL A 40 -27.41 12.39 -4.71
C VAL A 40 -26.61 11.39 -3.91
N ALA A 41 -27.16 10.20 -3.62
CA ALA A 41 -26.51 9.20 -2.79
C ALA A 41 -25.22 8.65 -3.40
N VAL A 42 -25.19 8.39 -4.71
CA VAL A 42 -24.00 7.83 -5.38
C VAL A 42 -22.78 8.74 -5.26
N PRO A 43 -22.82 10.03 -5.67
CA PRO A 43 -21.65 10.90 -5.52
C PRO A 43 -21.32 11.17 -4.05
N PHE A 44 -22.31 11.23 -3.17
CA PHE A 44 -22.11 11.43 -1.74
C PHE A 44 -21.35 10.25 -1.11
N LEU A 45 -21.78 9.00 -1.38
CA LEU A 45 -21.08 7.80 -0.89
C LEU A 45 -19.68 7.69 -1.50
N ALA A 46 -19.52 7.99 -2.79
CA ALA A 46 -18.21 8.02 -3.43
C ALA A 46 -17.25 8.99 -2.73
N LEU A 47 -17.72 10.18 -2.36
CA LEU A 47 -16.94 11.17 -1.61
C LEU A 47 -16.56 10.64 -0.20
N ILE A 48 -17.52 10.04 0.52
CA ILE A 48 -17.25 9.46 1.84
C ILE A 48 -16.18 8.37 1.76
N PHE A 49 -16.30 7.44 0.82
CA PHE A 49 -15.32 6.36 0.67
C PHE A 49 -13.94 6.90 0.26
N ALA A 50 -13.86 7.91 -0.58
CA ALA A 50 -12.58 8.54 -0.93
C ALA A 50 -11.92 9.22 0.28
N ILE A 51 -12.70 9.87 1.15
CA ILE A 51 -12.19 10.48 2.40
C ILE A 51 -11.70 9.38 3.35
N LEU A 52 -12.48 8.31 3.54
CA LEU A 52 -12.11 7.20 4.42
C LEU A 52 -10.83 6.50 3.95
N GLU A 53 -10.70 6.23 2.64
CA GLU A 53 -9.49 5.62 2.09
C GLU A 53 -8.27 6.52 2.29
N THR A 54 -8.41 7.81 2.01
CA THR A 54 -7.33 8.78 2.24
C THR A 54 -6.91 8.78 3.71
N ALA A 55 -7.86 8.79 4.63
CA ALA A 55 -7.60 8.74 6.07
C ALA A 55 -6.87 7.45 6.49
N LEU A 56 -7.28 6.29 5.92
CA LEU A 56 -6.63 5.01 6.19
C LEU A 56 -5.19 4.98 5.68
N VAL A 57 -4.91 5.51 4.49
CA VAL A 57 -3.55 5.62 3.96
C VAL A 57 -2.65 6.48 4.87
N PHE A 58 -3.15 7.62 5.33
CA PHE A 58 -2.40 8.46 6.27
C PHE A 58 -2.19 7.76 7.61
N PHE A 59 -3.22 7.12 8.15
CA PHE A 59 -3.12 6.37 9.41
C PHE A 59 -2.11 5.23 9.30
N ALA A 60 -2.12 4.50 8.19
CA ALA A 60 -1.14 3.45 7.91
C ALA A 60 0.29 4.03 7.84
N GLY A 61 0.47 5.18 7.19
CA GLY A 61 1.76 5.87 7.14
C GLY A 61 2.30 6.22 8.52
N GLN A 62 1.46 6.82 9.39
CA GLN A 62 1.84 7.17 10.76
C GLN A 62 2.15 5.93 11.62
N THR A 63 1.39 4.85 11.44
CA THR A 63 1.66 3.57 12.13
C THR A 63 3.00 2.99 11.69
N LEU A 64 3.34 3.09 10.41
CA LEU A 64 4.63 2.65 9.88
C LEU A 64 5.79 3.49 10.42
N GLU A 65 5.61 4.81 10.55
CA GLU A 65 6.61 5.72 11.15
C GLU A 65 6.84 5.38 12.64
N ALA A 66 5.80 5.12 13.41
CA ALA A 66 5.94 4.68 14.78
C ALA A 66 6.68 3.33 14.87
N ALA A 67 6.33 2.38 14.01
CA ALA A 67 6.95 1.06 13.98
C ALA A 67 8.45 1.12 13.62
N VAL A 68 8.86 1.98 12.67
CA VAL A 68 10.28 2.14 12.35
C VAL A 68 11.04 2.76 13.51
N ALA A 69 10.49 3.77 14.18
CA ALA A 69 11.13 4.40 15.32
C ALA A 69 11.36 3.42 16.48
N ASP A 70 10.34 2.63 16.81
CA ASP A 70 10.43 1.62 17.87
C ASP A 70 11.38 0.47 17.52
N SER A 71 11.36 0.03 16.26
CA SER A 71 12.21 -1.06 15.80
C SER A 71 13.68 -0.63 15.66
N ALA A 72 13.90 0.61 15.23
CA ALA A 72 15.23 1.21 15.13
C ALA A 72 15.99 1.20 16.47
N ARG A 73 15.28 1.34 17.58
CA ARG A 73 15.86 1.28 18.93
C ARG A 73 16.52 -0.08 19.24
N LEU A 74 16.00 -1.18 18.66
CA LEU A 74 16.62 -2.50 18.84
C LEU A 74 18.02 -2.55 18.24
N ILE A 75 18.22 -1.86 17.12
CA ILE A 75 19.52 -1.76 16.46
C ILE A 75 20.40 -0.73 17.18
N MET A 76 19.84 0.45 17.49
CA MET A 76 20.56 1.54 18.13
C MET A 76 21.19 1.12 19.47
N THR A 77 20.47 0.34 20.27
CA THR A 77 20.93 -0.15 21.59
C THR A 77 21.71 -1.48 21.53
N GLY A 78 21.94 -2.03 20.35
CA GLY A 78 22.71 -3.26 20.17
C GLY A 78 21.96 -4.56 20.43
N GLN A 79 20.65 -4.51 20.70
CA GLN A 79 19.85 -5.71 20.97
C GLN A 79 19.78 -6.63 19.75
N ALA A 80 19.58 -6.06 18.55
CA ALA A 80 19.52 -6.82 17.31
C ALA A 80 20.88 -7.48 16.99
N GLN A 81 21.99 -6.78 17.24
CA GLN A 81 23.34 -7.29 17.03
C GLN A 81 23.69 -8.43 18.02
N ASN A 82 23.40 -8.23 19.29
CA ASN A 82 23.67 -9.22 20.33
C ASN A 82 22.82 -10.50 20.18
N ALA A 83 21.60 -10.35 19.67
CA ALA A 83 20.71 -11.47 19.36
C ALA A 83 20.96 -12.08 17.97
N ASN A 84 21.89 -11.54 17.18
CA ASN A 84 22.19 -11.94 15.81
C ASN A 84 20.95 -11.99 14.91
N TYR A 85 20.11 -10.95 14.96
CA TYR A 85 18.89 -10.88 14.16
C TYR A 85 19.21 -10.95 12.67
N THR A 86 18.53 -11.87 11.99
CA THR A 86 18.44 -11.86 10.53
C THR A 86 17.42 -10.82 10.05
N ALA A 87 17.37 -10.57 8.74
CA ALA A 87 16.33 -9.74 8.14
C ALA A 87 14.91 -10.23 8.48
N ALA A 88 14.71 -11.56 8.54
CA ALA A 88 13.44 -12.17 8.87
C ALA A 88 13.05 -11.96 10.35
N ASP A 89 14.04 -12.10 11.26
CA ASP A 89 13.79 -11.86 12.69
C ASP A 89 13.44 -10.41 12.95
N PHE A 90 14.17 -9.47 12.34
CA PHE A 90 13.88 -8.05 12.46
C PHE A 90 12.52 -7.69 11.85
N LYS A 91 12.17 -8.22 10.67
CA LYS A 91 10.84 -8.08 10.07
C LYS A 91 9.76 -8.57 11.03
N THR A 92 9.97 -9.71 11.70
CA THR A 92 9.02 -10.24 12.71
C THR A 92 8.83 -9.27 13.88
N GLN A 93 9.91 -8.64 14.37
CA GLN A 93 9.83 -7.63 15.43
C GLN A 93 9.04 -6.39 14.99
N VAL A 94 9.21 -5.94 13.75
CA VAL A 94 8.43 -4.84 13.16
C VAL A 94 6.95 -5.24 13.08
N CYS A 95 6.67 -6.41 12.54
CA CYS A 95 5.31 -6.92 12.33
C CYS A 95 4.52 -7.09 13.62
N ASN A 96 5.17 -7.51 14.70
CA ASN A 96 4.54 -7.61 16.02
C ASN A 96 4.04 -6.26 16.56
N ARG A 97 4.59 -5.13 16.09
CA ARG A 97 4.20 -3.78 16.50
C ARG A 97 3.03 -3.21 15.72
N ILE A 98 2.82 -3.72 14.49
CA ILE A 98 1.81 -3.22 13.56
C ILE A 98 0.73 -4.27 13.24
N ALA A 99 0.62 -5.28 14.11
CA ALA A 99 -0.34 -6.38 13.94
C ALA A 99 -1.77 -5.86 13.71
N GLY A 100 -2.47 -6.47 12.76
CA GLY A 100 -3.87 -6.22 12.46
C GLY A 100 -4.16 -5.22 11.34
N LEU A 101 -3.22 -4.33 10.98
CA LEU A 101 -3.41 -3.35 9.91
C LEU A 101 -2.65 -3.72 8.63
N PHE A 102 -1.53 -4.41 8.76
CA PHE A 102 -0.62 -4.72 7.66
C PHE A 102 -0.53 -6.23 7.41
N ASP A 103 -0.55 -6.59 6.13
CA ASP A 103 -0.13 -7.92 5.71
C ASP A 103 1.41 -7.95 5.66
N CYS A 104 1.99 -8.43 6.74
CA CYS A 104 3.43 -8.47 6.91
C CYS A 104 4.13 -9.54 6.08
N ALA A 105 3.42 -10.58 5.65
CA ALA A 105 4.06 -11.70 4.97
C ALA A 105 4.63 -11.26 3.61
N ASP A 106 3.78 -10.71 2.76
CA ASP A 106 4.11 -10.50 1.35
C ASP A 106 4.42 -9.06 0.98
N ASN A 107 3.85 -8.08 1.72
CA ASN A 107 3.87 -6.67 1.29
C ASN A 107 4.82 -5.78 2.11
N MET A 108 5.47 -6.31 3.17
CA MET A 108 6.41 -5.59 4.01
C MET A 108 7.86 -5.90 3.66
N TYR A 109 8.65 -4.86 3.43
CA TYR A 109 10.08 -4.94 3.15
C TYR A 109 10.87 -4.11 4.14
N VAL A 110 11.98 -4.67 4.60
CA VAL A 110 12.89 -4.05 5.58
C VAL A 110 14.23 -3.80 4.89
N ASP A 111 14.70 -2.56 4.94
CA ASP A 111 16.00 -2.14 4.43
C ASP A 111 16.81 -1.56 5.58
N VAL A 112 17.95 -2.16 5.88
CA VAL A 112 18.88 -1.70 6.92
C VAL A 112 20.25 -1.55 6.30
N LYS A 113 20.76 -0.33 6.30
CA LYS A 113 22.07 0.01 5.72
C LYS A 113 22.95 0.74 6.73
N SER A 114 24.25 0.49 6.67
CA SER A 114 25.24 1.12 7.52
C SER A 114 26.07 2.13 6.74
N TYR A 115 26.46 3.20 7.41
CA TYR A 115 27.28 4.29 6.85
C TYR A 115 28.30 4.75 7.88
N SER A 116 29.48 5.17 7.39
CA SER A 116 30.54 5.71 8.25
C SER A 116 30.29 7.18 8.64
N THR A 117 29.59 7.95 7.81
CA THR A 117 29.27 9.36 8.05
C THR A 117 27.84 9.67 7.61
N PHE A 118 27.22 10.69 8.20
CA PHE A 118 25.90 11.18 7.76
C PHE A 118 25.89 11.68 6.32
N GLY A 119 27.01 12.27 5.86
CA GLY A 119 27.12 12.75 4.48
C GLY A 119 27.22 11.62 3.43
N ALA A 120 27.50 10.40 3.84
CA ALA A 120 27.56 9.25 2.95
C ALA A 120 26.17 8.59 2.72
N ILE A 121 25.15 9.04 3.44
CA ILE A 121 23.80 8.46 3.31
C ILE A 121 23.27 8.74 1.92
N SER A 122 22.96 7.67 1.20
CA SER A 122 22.31 7.71 -0.12
C SER A 122 20.90 7.16 0.00
N SER A 123 19.91 8.00 -0.30
CA SER A 123 18.50 7.61 -0.35
C SER A 123 18.10 7.28 -1.78
N ALA A 124 18.44 6.09 -2.23
CA ALA A 124 17.96 5.59 -3.51
C ALA A 124 16.53 5.07 -3.37
N SER A 125 15.62 5.59 -4.18
CA SER A 125 14.25 5.07 -4.21
C SER A 125 14.24 3.60 -4.66
N PRO A 126 13.56 2.70 -3.93
CA PRO A 126 13.39 1.32 -4.34
C PRO A 126 12.32 1.14 -5.44
N VAL A 127 11.90 2.22 -6.09
CA VAL A 127 10.92 2.18 -7.19
C VAL A 127 11.65 2.36 -8.52
N THR A 128 11.38 1.47 -9.46
CA THR A 128 11.86 1.52 -10.83
C THR A 128 10.69 1.24 -11.77
N ASN A 129 10.42 2.16 -12.71
CA ASN A 129 9.31 2.04 -13.66
C ASN A 129 7.96 1.72 -12.97
N ASN A 130 7.60 2.47 -11.94
CA ASN A 130 6.40 2.31 -11.11
C ASN A 130 6.26 0.93 -10.45
N LYS A 131 7.36 0.17 -10.32
CA LYS A 131 7.40 -1.10 -9.60
C LYS A 131 8.36 -1.04 -8.44
N PHE A 132 7.99 -1.69 -7.36
CA PHE A 132 8.88 -1.88 -6.23
C PHE A 132 9.96 -2.89 -6.60
N ASP A 133 11.21 -2.50 -6.42
CA ASP A 133 12.38 -3.32 -6.73
C ASP A 133 13.00 -3.84 -5.43
N SER A 134 12.66 -5.06 -5.06
CA SER A 134 13.16 -5.70 -3.84
C SER A 134 14.66 -5.98 -3.86
N THR A 135 15.33 -5.89 -5.02
CA THR A 135 16.79 -6.08 -5.10
C THR A 135 17.57 -4.88 -4.54
N LYS A 136 16.90 -3.74 -4.37
CA LYS A 136 17.50 -2.52 -3.81
C LYS A 136 17.44 -2.43 -2.29
N VAL A 137 16.69 -3.34 -1.65
CA VAL A 137 16.65 -3.44 -0.20
C VAL A 137 17.68 -4.46 0.30
N GLY A 138 18.26 -4.18 1.45
CA GLY A 138 19.28 -5.04 2.05
C GLY A 138 19.19 -5.04 3.57
N TYR A 139 19.94 -5.92 4.21
CA TYR A 139 20.01 -5.99 5.66
C TYR A 139 21.45 -6.11 6.11
N SER A 140 21.97 -5.04 6.72
CA SER A 140 23.34 -5.00 7.24
C SER A 140 23.39 -4.31 8.59
N LEU A 141 23.58 -5.08 9.64
CA LEU A 141 23.81 -4.55 10.99
C LEU A 141 25.28 -4.14 11.14
N ALA A 142 25.49 -2.96 11.70
CA ALA A 142 26.84 -2.48 12.03
C ALA A 142 27.03 -2.36 13.54
N GLY A 143 28.30 -2.29 13.94
CA GLY A 143 28.72 -2.19 15.32
C GLY A 143 28.45 -0.85 15.99
N PRO A 144 28.92 -0.68 17.24
CA PRO A 144 28.82 0.56 18.00
C PRO A 144 29.42 1.75 17.27
N GLY A 145 28.77 2.90 17.36
CA GLY A 145 29.25 4.16 16.78
C GLY A 145 29.02 4.34 15.28
N CYS A 146 28.58 3.31 14.57
CA CYS A 146 28.20 3.41 13.17
C CYS A 146 26.84 4.12 12.98
N ILE A 147 26.66 4.74 11.82
CA ILE A 147 25.38 5.30 11.44
C ILE A 147 24.56 4.21 10.74
N GLN A 148 23.33 4.06 11.17
CA GLN A 148 22.37 3.13 10.61
C GLN A 148 21.18 3.88 10.02
N VAL A 149 20.71 3.41 8.88
CA VAL A 149 19.46 3.82 8.26
C VAL A 149 18.57 2.60 8.20
N VAL A 150 17.44 2.68 8.87
CA VAL A 150 16.39 1.66 8.84
C VAL A 150 15.23 2.22 8.05
N SER A 151 14.85 1.56 6.98
CA SER A 151 13.70 1.94 6.16
C SER A 151 12.73 0.78 6.07
N LEU A 152 11.46 1.07 6.28
CA LEU A 152 10.36 0.14 6.08
C LEU A 152 9.57 0.56 4.85
N TYR A 153 9.26 -0.40 3.99
CA TYR A 153 8.46 -0.19 2.80
C TYR A 153 7.26 -1.14 2.84
N TYR A 154 6.09 -0.59 2.56
CA TYR A 154 4.87 -1.38 2.49
C TYR A 154 4.07 -1.03 1.24
N GLN A 155 3.63 -2.05 0.49
CA GLN A 155 2.79 -1.88 -0.68
C GLN A 155 1.32 -1.90 -0.23
N TRP A 156 0.74 -0.71 -0.06
CA TRP A 156 -0.65 -0.53 0.38
C TRP A 156 -1.59 -0.63 -0.81
N PRO A 157 -2.59 -1.55 -0.79
CA PRO A 157 -3.57 -1.63 -1.88
C PRO A 157 -4.54 -0.44 -1.81
N ILE A 158 -4.79 0.19 -2.95
CA ILE A 158 -5.81 1.23 -3.11
C ILE A 158 -7.07 0.58 -3.66
N VAL A 159 -8.19 0.74 -2.95
CA VAL A 159 -9.46 0.10 -3.29
C VAL A 159 -10.40 1.07 -4.02
N VAL A 160 -10.33 2.36 -3.67
CA VAL A 160 -11.24 3.38 -4.20
C VAL A 160 -10.50 4.31 -5.16
N SER A 161 -10.47 3.99 -6.44
CA SER A 161 -9.96 4.86 -7.50
C SER A 161 -11.06 5.80 -8.07
N LEU A 162 -12.15 6.01 -7.31
CA LEU A 162 -13.29 6.81 -7.71
C LEU A 162 -12.96 8.31 -7.73
N LEU A 163 -13.64 9.07 -8.58
CA LEU A 163 -13.53 10.53 -8.72
C LEU A 163 -12.21 11.04 -9.31
N GLY A 164 -11.42 10.18 -9.98
CA GLY A 164 -10.18 10.60 -10.64
C GLY A 164 -9.00 10.87 -9.68
N ASN A 165 -9.16 10.68 -8.38
CA ASN A 165 -8.08 10.77 -7.40
C ASN A 165 -7.40 9.41 -7.28
N ASN A 166 -6.39 9.19 -8.12
CA ASN A 166 -5.56 8.00 -8.00
C ASN A 166 -4.47 8.24 -6.96
N LEU A 167 -4.60 7.62 -5.79
CA LEU A 167 -3.60 7.65 -4.72
C LEU A 167 -2.44 6.68 -4.97
N SER A 168 -2.52 5.81 -5.98
CA SER A 168 -1.47 4.85 -6.29
C SER A 168 -0.24 5.55 -6.88
N ASN A 169 0.94 5.05 -6.55
CA ASN A 169 2.22 5.45 -7.13
C ASN A 169 3.04 4.24 -7.63
N LEU A 170 2.43 3.06 -7.56
CA LEU A 170 2.94 1.82 -8.13
C LEU A 170 1.93 1.24 -9.11
N ASP A 171 2.40 0.36 -10.01
CA ASP A 171 1.56 -0.42 -10.90
C ASP A 171 0.64 -1.36 -10.09
N GLY A 172 -0.58 -1.62 -10.61
CA GLY A 172 -1.54 -2.53 -9.98
C GLY A 172 -2.33 -1.92 -8.83
N ASP A 173 -2.53 -0.59 -8.84
CA ASP A 173 -3.31 0.14 -7.83
C ASP A 173 -2.73 0.04 -6.40
N TYR A 174 -1.40 0.00 -6.29
CA TYR A 174 -0.71 0.06 -5.01
C TYR A 174 -0.10 1.43 -4.74
N ARG A 175 -0.04 1.79 -3.46
CA ARG A 175 0.72 2.91 -2.95
C ARG A 175 1.88 2.42 -2.11
N LEU A 176 3.10 2.85 -2.42
CA LEU A 176 4.24 2.60 -1.56
C LEU A 176 4.18 3.55 -0.36
N LEU A 177 4.00 2.98 0.81
CA LEU A 177 4.25 3.66 2.09
C LEU A 177 5.70 3.41 2.47
N SER A 178 6.37 4.44 2.95
CA SER A 178 7.77 4.36 3.38
C SER A 178 7.96 5.15 4.66
N ALA A 179 8.67 4.57 5.60
CA ALA A 179 9.11 5.24 6.82
C ALA A 179 10.59 4.93 7.05
N SER A 180 11.35 5.90 7.53
CA SER A 180 12.80 5.73 7.73
C SER A 180 13.25 6.38 9.03
N ALA A 181 14.17 5.71 9.73
CA ALA A 181 14.86 6.25 10.88
C ALA A 181 16.37 6.23 10.62
N VAL A 182 17.04 7.33 10.94
CA VAL A 182 18.49 7.48 10.83
C VAL A 182 19.03 7.79 12.21
N PHE A 183 20.00 7.01 12.67
CA PHE A 183 20.59 7.16 13.98
C PHE A 183 22.04 6.70 14.00
N LYS A 184 22.75 7.06 15.06
CA LYS A 184 24.05 6.52 15.37
C LYS A 184 23.90 5.47 16.48
N ASN A 185 24.52 4.32 16.28
CA ASN A 185 24.53 3.25 17.28
C ASN A 185 25.21 3.71 18.57
N GLU A 186 24.62 3.38 19.71
CA GLU A 186 25.17 3.65 21.03
C GLU A 186 26.45 2.85 21.26
N PRO A 187 27.32 3.29 22.18
CA PRO A 187 28.48 2.52 22.58
C PRO A 187 28.03 1.36 23.51
N TYR A 188 27.68 0.22 22.91
CA TYR A 188 27.36 -1.02 23.61
C TYR A 188 28.48 -2.04 23.41
N SER A 189 28.64 -2.97 24.37
CA SER A 189 29.54 -4.12 24.22
C SER A 189 28.87 -5.14 23.29
N THR A 190 29.59 -5.54 22.25
CA THR A 190 29.15 -6.61 21.36
C THR A 190 30.34 -7.56 21.11
N SER A 191 30.03 -8.84 20.93
CA SER A 191 31.01 -9.83 20.47
C SER A 191 31.31 -9.73 18.98
N THR A 192 30.45 -8.98 18.23
CA THR A 192 30.58 -8.80 16.79
C THR A 192 31.17 -7.42 16.49
N THR A 193 32.43 -7.37 16.11
CA THR A 193 33.08 -6.17 15.55
C THR A 193 32.67 -6.03 14.07
N GLY A 194 31.46 -5.57 13.83
CA GLY A 194 31.06 -5.11 12.51
C GLY A 194 31.66 -3.75 12.26
N GLY A 195 32.49 -3.61 11.24
CA GLY A 195 32.90 -2.29 10.75
C GLY A 195 31.70 -1.51 10.19
N CYS A 196 31.82 -0.20 10.12
CA CYS A 196 30.90 0.62 9.37
C CYS A 196 31.17 0.46 7.84
#